data_0a6d4f05c6982f40deb75e0bf1c41c37
#
_entry.id   0a6d4f05c6982f40deb75e0bf1c41c37
#
_cell.length_a   1.000
_cell.length_b   1.000
_cell.length_c   1.000
_cell.angle_alpha   90.00
_cell.angle_beta   90.00
_cell.angle_gamma   90.00
#
_symmetry.space_group_name_H-M   'P 1'
#
loop_
_entity.id
_entity.type
_entity.pdbx_description
1 polymer ?
#
loop_
_entity_poly.entity_id
_entity_poly.type
_entity_poly.pdbx_seq_one_letter_code
_entity_poly.pdbx_strand_id
1 'polypeptide(L)'
;MAAEHESDHFQTSVDSVKTHVSNVCDTSGLKITHINHKTTVWPRSLARTWTLMLLLVTCLLYWSRMAMPICAVTMAKEFGWSKSETGIVLGAFFWGYCFTQVLGGHASDRIGGERVLLLSTSSWAVMTAITPLLANIGLRPLVTMTATRFLLGVMQGVHYPSLVSICAQRVTEGERGLLMSTLACGCYLGMMLVGGVGSLMLDWFGWGSVFYGAGLLGVCWTCCVWKYLLQGPSLSLDSLWISSSSTSESSKVNWLNLLREPSVWAMIIAHLCFSSTYYTLMSWLPTFFKDMFPYAKDWVFNVIPWFVALPTSLFGGSISDHLVRQGCGTATVRKLMQFFAMGVASVFIFLLCKTDSFIHAVACVSVAVGLSTFNNSGVSVNVHDQAPSCAGALFGVMNTCSAFTGLLLVYMSGYMIEVTGSWVNVFSVLAAVNVIGVTVFIALGEAKRVDQPQMISTSC
;
A
#
# COMPACT_ATOMS: atom_id res chain seq x y z
N MET A 1 -56.50 5.94 4.42
CA MET A 1 -55.97 7.30 4.24
C MET A 1 -54.57 7.43 4.88
N ALA A 2 -53.68 6.45 4.67
CA ALA A 2 -52.30 6.53 5.17
C ALA A 2 -51.32 5.79 4.23
N ALA A 3 -51.75 5.36 3.04
CA ALA A 3 -50.93 4.62 2.09
C ALA A 3 -50.62 5.37 0.78
N GLU A 4 -51.20 6.58 0.61
CA GLU A 4 -50.99 7.39 -0.61
C GLU A 4 -49.95 8.49 -0.48
N HIS A 5 -49.44 8.76 0.76
CA HIS A 5 -48.45 9.82 0.97
C HIS A 5 -46.97 9.35 0.88
N GLU A 6 -46.75 8.04 0.76
CA GLU A 6 -45.35 7.50 0.70
C GLU A 6 -44.89 7.23 -0.74
N SER A 7 -45.81 7.18 -1.71
CA SER A 7 -45.46 7.00 -3.13
C SER A 7 -45.00 8.29 -3.82
N ASP A 8 -45.44 9.47 -3.37
CA ASP A 8 -45.09 10.75 -3.99
C ASP A 8 -43.69 11.25 -3.60
N HIS A 9 -43.15 10.83 -2.45
CA HIS A 9 -41.78 11.16 -2.07
C HIS A 9 -40.70 10.31 -2.76
N PHE A 10 -41.10 9.14 -3.34
CA PHE A 10 -40.16 8.29 -4.10
C PHE A 10 -40.10 8.70 -5.57
N GLN A 11 -41.17 9.28 -6.12
CA GLN A 11 -41.21 9.75 -7.49
C GLN A 11 -40.45 11.06 -7.70
N THR A 12 -40.39 11.94 -6.71
CA THR A 12 -39.64 13.22 -6.76
C THR A 12 -38.14 13.06 -6.64
N SER A 13 -37.64 11.93 -6.14
CA SER A 13 -36.20 11.63 -6.05
C SER A 13 -35.64 11.04 -7.37
N VAL A 14 -36.46 10.53 -8.26
CA VAL A 14 -36.03 9.93 -9.55
C VAL A 14 -36.00 10.97 -10.67
N ASP A 15 -36.81 12.03 -10.57
CA ASP A 15 -36.90 13.08 -11.61
C ASP A 15 -35.80 14.18 -11.51
N SER A 16 -34.98 14.21 -10.47
CA SER A 16 -33.86 15.17 -10.33
C SER A 16 -32.60 14.78 -11.13
N VAL A 17 -32.64 13.72 -11.93
CA VAL A 17 -31.59 13.32 -12.89
C VAL A 17 -31.96 13.75 -14.32
N LYS A 18 -32.56 14.90 -14.48
CA LYS A 18 -32.70 15.53 -15.79
C LYS A 18 -31.46 16.38 -16.11
N THR A 19 -30.80 15.98 -17.16
CA THR A 19 -29.72 16.66 -17.85
C THR A 19 -29.97 18.15 -18.01
N HIS A 20 -29.22 19.00 -17.29
CA HIS A 20 -29.08 20.40 -17.68
C HIS A 20 -28.12 20.47 -18.88
N VAL A 21 -28.68 20.56 -20.07
CA VAL A 21 -27.97 20.97 -21.29
C VAL A 21 -27.99 22.49 -21.29
N SER A 22 -26.88 23.12 -20.88
CA SER A 22 -26.69 24.56 -21.10
C SER A 22 -26.15 24.76 -22.51
N ASN A 23 -26.99 25.24 -23.41
CA ASN A 23 -26.58 25.72 -24.74
C ASN A 23 -25.89 27.08 -24.56
N VAL A 24 -24.58 27.12 -24.64
CA VAL A 24 -23.85 28.38 -24.88
C VAL A 24 -23.60 28.46 -26.38
N CYS A 25 -24.23 29.42 -27.04
CA CYS A 25 -24.04 29.69 -28.45
C CYS A 25 -22.87 30.70 -28.57
N ASP A 26 -21.75 30.27 -29.14
CA ASP A 26 -20.65 31.16 -29.50
C ASP A 26 -20.86 31.62 -30.95
N THR A 27 -20.37 32.82 -31.27
CA THR A 27 -20.59 33.60 -32.49
C THR A 27 -20.01 32.99 -33.77
N SER A 28 -19.50 31.77 -33.73
CA SER A 28 -18.91 31.04 -34.88
C SER A 28 -19.77 29.90 -35.46
N GLY A 29 -20.99 29.69 -34.99
CA GLY A 29 -21.92 28.72 -35.60
C GLY A 29 -21.59 27.25 -35.47
N LEU A 30 -20.52 26.87 -34.74
CA LEU A 30 -20.20 25.49 -34.44
C LEU A 30 -20.85 25.08 -33.12
N LYS A 31 -21.78 24.12 -33.16
CA LYS A 31 -22.33 23.47 -31.97
C LYS A 31 -21.25 22.63 -31.32
N ILE A 32 -20.54 23.17 -30.33
CA ILE A 32 -19.68 22.40 -29.45
C ILE A 32 -20.58 21.76 -28.39
N THR A 33 -20.96 20.51 -28.60
CA THR A 33 -21.59 19.69 -27.57
C THR A 33 -20.51 19.33 -26.53
N HIS A 34 -20.43 20.10 -25.46
CA HIS A 34 -19.70 19.68 -24.26
C HIS A 34 -20.42 18.50 -23.63
N ILE A 35 -19.99 17.28 -23.97
CA ILE A 35 -20.38 16.09 -23.25
C ILE A 35 -19.68 16.14 -21.91
N ASN A 36 -20.39 16.65 -20.90
CA ASN A 36 -19.94 16.59 -19.52
C ASN A 36 -19.90 15.10 -19.11
N HIS A 37 -18.73 14.48 -19.14
CA HIS A 37 -18.50 13.16 -18.56
C HIS A 37 -18.74 13.24 -17.05
N LYS A 38 -19.96 12.95 -16.61
CA LYS A 38 -20.24 12.65 -15.21
C LYS A 38 -19.50 11.37 -14.85
N THR A 39 -18.32 11.50 -14.24
CA THR A 39 -17.76 10.43 -13.41
C THR A 39 -18.85 10.07 -12.40
N THR A 40 -19.32 8.83 -12.42
CA THR A 40 -20.38 8.38 -11.50
C THR A 40 -19.78 8.21 -10.12
N VAL A 41 -19.76 9.29 -9.36
CA VAL A 41 -19.34 9.30 -7.95
C VAL A 41 -20.33 8.46 -7.15
N TRP A 42 -19.83 7.64 -6.24
CA TRP A 42 -20.69 6.82 -5.40
C TRP A 42 -21.64 7.66 -4.53
N PRO A 43 -22.93 7.27 -4.41
CA PRO A 43 -23.82 7.81 -3.38
C PRO A 43 -23.19 7.62 -1.99
N ARG A 44 -23.44 8.53 -1.05
CA ARG A 44 -22.81 8.52 0.29
C ARG A 44 -22.96 7.19 1.04
N SER A 45 -24.11 6.54 0.97
CA SER A 45 -24.34 5.22 1.57
C SER A 45 -23.44 4.14 0.97
N LEU A 46 -23.38 4.09 -0.37
CA LEU A 46 -22.55 3.16 -1.11
C LEU A 46 -21.04 3.44 -0.89
N ALA A 47 -20.66 4.71 -0.86
CA ALA A 47 -19.28 5.14 -0.57
C ALA A 47 -18.82 4.63 0.81
N ARG A 48 -19.63 4.75 1.85
CA ARG A 48 -19.34 4.23 3.20
C ARG A 48 -19.15 2.70 3.19
N THR A 49 -20.07 1.99 2.51
CA THR A 49 -19.97 0.53 2.41
C THR A 49 -18.70 0.10 1.67
N TRP A 50 -18.40 0.74 0.54
CA TRP A 50 -17.15 0.47 -0.19
C TRP A 50 -15.91 0.82 0.65
N THR A 51 -15.88 1.93 1.35
CA THR A 51 -14.77 2.30 2.23
C THR A 51 -14.50 1.21 3.28
N LEU A 52 -15.56 0.70 3.92
CA LEU A 52 -15.43 -0.40 4.89
C LEU A 52 -14.95 -1.70 4.23
N MET A 53 -15.46 -2.03 3.05
CA MET A 53 -15.02 -3.23 2.32
C MET A 53 -13.56 -3.11 1.85
N LEU A 54 -13.15 -1.93 1.38
CA LEU A 54 -11.76 -1.65 0.98
C LEU A 54 -10.80 -1.66 2.18
N LEU A 55 -11.22 -1.11 3.33
CA LEU A 55 -10.49 -1.19 4.58
C LEU A 55 -10.28 -2.66 4.99
N LEU A 56 -11.36 -3.46 4.96
CA LEU A 56 -11.31 -4.86 5.34
C LEU A 56 -10.42 -5.68 4.40
N VAL A 57 -10.52 -5.52 3.09
CA VAL A 57 -9.66 -6.26 2.15
C VAL A 57 -8.20 -5.87 2.28
N THR A 58 -7.90 -4.60 2.59
CA THR A 58 -6.52 -4.16 2.85
C THR A 58 -5.99 -4.80 4.14
N CYS A 59 -6.81 -4.89 5.17
CA CYS A 59 -6.49 -5.60 6.40
C CYS A 59 -6.18 -7.09 6.14
N LEU A 60 -7.03 -7.79 5.40
CA LEU A 60 -6.83 -9.20 5.04
C LEU A 60 -5.62 -9.42 4.13
N LEU A 61 -5.33 -8.48 3.23
CA LEU A 61 -4.14 -8.48 2.39
C LEU A 61 -2.88 -8.50 3.25
N TYR A 62 -2.82 -7.62 4.26
CA TYR A 62 -1.65 -7.55 5.15
C TYR A 62 -1.57 -8.76 6.09
N TRP A 63 -2.71 -9.34 6.48
CA TRP A 63 -2.70 -10.65 7.15
C TRP A 63 -2.01 -11.70 6.28
N SER A 64 -2.42 -11.84 5.02
CA SER A 64 -1.81 -12.80 4.08
C SER A 64 -0.31 -12.54 3.85
N ARG A 65 0.12 -11.27 3.78
CA ARG A 65 1.53 -10.90 3.63
C ARG A 65 2.38 -11.27 4.83
N MET A 66 1.87 -11.00 6.03
CA MET A 66 2.58 -11.22 7.28
C MET A 66 2.51 -12.68 7.77
N ALA A 67 1.62 -13.49 7.24
CA ALA A 67 1.52 -14.91 7.59
C ALA A 67 2.86 -15.63 7.44
N MET A 68 3.56 -15.43 6.31
CA MET A 68 4.87 -16.07 6.09
C MET A 68 5.96 -15.56 7.04
N PRO A 69 6.19 -14.25 7.24
CA PRO A 69 7.17 -13.75 8.21
C PRO A 69 6.95 -14.28 9.64
N ILE A 70 5.71 -14.33 10.10
CA ILE A 70 5.37 -14.83 11.45
C ILE A 70 5.62 -16.33 11.56
N CYS A 71 5.29 -17.10 10.53
CA CYS A 71 5.47 -18.56 10.51
C CYS A 71 6.89 -18.97 10.11
N ALA A 72 7.74 -18.07 9.64
CA ALA A 72 9.03 -18.35 9.00
C ALA A 72 9.95 -19.22 9.87
N VAL A 73 10.06 -18.92 11.16
CA VAL A 73 10.93 -19.67 12.08
C VAL A 73 10.43 -21.12 12.29
N THR A 74 9.12 -21.29 12.45
CA THR A 74 8.51 -22.61 12.61
C THR A 74 8.66 -23.44 11.34
N MET A 75 8.40 -22.84 10.17
CA MET A 75 8.56 -23.49 8.87
C MET A 75 10.02 -23.81 8.57
N ALA A 76 10.97 -22.92 8.88
CA ALA A 76 12.39 -23.16 8.71
C ALA A 76 12.88 -24.35 9.54
N LYS A 77 12.38 -24.51 10.77
CA LYS A 77 12.69 -25.68 11.61
C LYS A 77 12.09 -26.97 11.05
N GLU A 78 10.84 -26.92 10.57
CA GLU A 78 10.12 -28.09 10.02
C GLU A 78 10.75 -28.58 8.71
N PHE A 79 11.08 -27.65 7.80
CA PHE A 79 11.61 -27.98 6.48
C PHE A 79 13.16 -27.97 6.39
N GLY A 80 13.86 -27.64 7.47
CA GLY A 80 15.31 -27.60 7.54
C GLY A 80 15.94 -26.45 6.74
N TRP A 81 15.24 -25.31 6.61
CA TRP A 81 15.75 -24.17 5.83
C TRP A 81 16.81 -23.38 6.60
N SER A 82 17.86 -22.98 5.87
CA SER A 82 18.81 -22.00 6.33
C SER A 82 18.21 -20.57 6.35
N LYS A 83 18.91 -19.62 6.95
CA LYS A 83 18.48 -18.20 6.94
C LYS A 83 18.47 -17.62 5.51
N SER A 84 19.44 -18.04 4.67
CA SER A 84 19.50 -17.67 3.26
C SER A 84 18.29 -18.20 2.49
N GLU A 85 17.95 -19.48 2.66
CA GLU A 85 16.78 -20.10 2.03
C GLU A 85 15.48 -19.45 2.50
N THR A 86 15.36 -19.16 3.79
CA THR A 86 14.23 -18.38 4.33
C THR A 86 14.16 -16.99 3.66
N GLY A 87 15.30 -16.33 3.46
CA GLY A 87 15.38 -15.05 2.75
C GLY A 87 14.93 -15.14 1.29
N ILE A 88 15.25 -16.25 0.59
CA ILE A 88 14.73 -16.49 -0.77
C ILE A 88 13.22 -16.57 -0.79
N VAL A 89 12.62 -17.35 0.12
CA VAL A 89 11.16 -17.52 0.22
C VAL A 89 10.47 -16.20 0.55
N LEU A 90 11.01 -15.43 1.51
CA LEU A 90 10.47 -14.12 1.90
C LEU A 90 10.61 -13.09 0.76
N GLY A 91 11.76 -13.05 0.10
CA GLY A 91 12.05 -12.15 -1.00
C GLY A 91 11.26 -12.44 -2.28
N ALA A 92 10.94 -13.72 -2.54
CA ALA A 92 10.23 -14.15 -3.75
C ALA A 92 8.87 -13.45 -3.95
N PHE A 93 8.20 -13.04 -2.86
CA PHE A 93 6.98 -12.24 -2.91
C PHE A 93 7.19 -10.91 -3.65
N PHE A 94 8.27 -10.20 -3.37
CA PHE A 94 8.55 -8.91 -3.97
C PHE A 94 8.89 -9.01 -5.46
N TRP A 95 9.45 -10.13 -5.88
CA TRP A 95 9.66 -10.41 -7.31
C TRP A 95 8.34 -10.42 -8.08
N GLY A 96 7.39 -11.22 -7.64
CA GLY A 96 6.08 -11.25 -8.27
C GLY A 96 5.36 -9.90 -8.22
N TYR A 97 5.49 -9.21 -7.08
CA TYR A 97 4.88 -7.91 -6.83
C TYR A 97 5.36 -6.81 -7.79
N CYS A 98 6.64 -6.82 -8.19
CA CYS A 98 7.20 -5.85 -9.15
C CYS A 98 6.49 -5.89 -10.51
N PHE A 99 6.21 -7.09 -11.03
CA PHE A 99 5.74 -7.24 -12.41
C PHE A 99 4.32 -6.69 -12.64
N THR A 100 3.48 -6.70 -11.62
CA THR A 100 2.05 -6.43 -11.79
C THR A 100 1.63 -5.03 -11.38
N GLN A 101 2.49 -4.22 -10.82
CA GLN A 101 2.17 -2.84 -10.39
C GLN A 101 1.67 -1.97 -11.56
N VAL A 102 2.46 -1.86 -12.61
CA VAL A 102 2.13 -1.03 -13.77
C VAL A 102 1.00 -1.64 -14.58
N LEU A 103 1.07 -2.98 -14.80
CA LEU A 103 0.04 -3.71 -15.56
C LEU A 103 -1.32 -3.66 -14.85
N GLY A 104 -1.32 -3.78 -13.52
CA GLY A 104 -2.52 -3.70 -12.69
C GLY A 104 -3.17 -2.32 -12.72
N GLY A 105 -2.37 -1.24 -12.68
CA GLY A 105 -2.86 0.13 -12.83
C GLY A 105 -3.56 0.32 -14.18
N HIS A 106 -2.91 -0.08 -15.26
CA HIS A 106 -3.48 0.03 -16.60
C HIS A 106 -4.77 -0.81 -16.78
N ALA A 107 -4.79 -2.03 -16.24
CA ALA A 107 -5.98 -2.87 -16.25
C ALA A 107 -7.12 -2.23 -15.43
N SER A 108 -6.81 -1.68 -14.27
CA SER A 108 -7.81 -1.03 -13.40
C SER A 108 -8.44 0.20 -14.04
N ASP A 109 -7.66 0.98 -14.78
CA ASP A 109 -8.15 2.15 -15.50
C ASP A 109 -9.02 1.76 -16.69
N ARG A 110 -8.77 0.62 -17.35
CA ARG A 110 -9.53 0.15 -18.51
C ARG A 110 -10.78 -0.63 -18.17
N ILE A 111 -10.71 -1.58 -17.25
CA ILE A 111 -11.81 -2.52 -16.96
C ILE A 111 -12.52 -2.25 -15.63
N GLY A 112 -12.07 -1.21 -14.91
CA GLY A 112 -12.58 -0.79 -13.62
C GLY A 112 -11.82 -1.41 -12.45
N GLY A 113 -11.42 -0.55 -11.50
CA GLY A 113 -10.61 -0.94 -10.34
C GLY A 113 -11.32 -1.96 -9.44
N GLU A 114 -12.64 -1.89 -9.31
CA GLU A 114 -13.46 -2.82 -8.51
C GLU A 114 -13.34 -4.27 -9.01
N ARG A 115 -13.36 -4.48 -10.33
CA ARG A 115 -13.25 -5.81 -10.94
C ARG A 115 -11.85 -6.38 -10.80
N VAL A 116 -10.83 -5.56 -11.07
CA VAL A 116 -9.42 -5.97 -10.92
C VAL A 116 -9.13 -6.32 -9.47
N LEU A 117 -9.62 -5.51 -8.53
CA LEU A 117 -9.48 -5.78 -7.10
C LEU A 117 -10.17 -7.09 -6.70
N LEU A 118 -11.39 -7.34 -7.16
CA LEU A 118 -12.11 -8.57 -6.88
C LEU A 118 -11.38 -9.81 -7.42
N LEU A 119 -10.92 -9.75 -8.67
CA LEU A 119 -10.17 -10.85 -9.31
C LEU A 119 -8.84 -11.10 -8.58
N SER A 120 -8.12 -10.03 -8.24
CA SER A 120 -6.89 -10.13 -7.44
C SER A 120 -7.16 -10.76 -6.09
N THR A 121 -8.20 -10.28 -5.37
CA THR A 121 -8.52 -10.77 -4.03
C THR A 121 -8.92 -12.24 -4.05
N SER A 122 -9.77 -12.66 -4.98
CA SER A 122 -10.15 -14.06 -5.11
C SER A 122 -8.93 -14.96 -5.38
N SER A 123 -8.04 -14.52 -6.29
CA SER A 123 -6.87 -15.28 -6.66
C SER A 123 -5.87 -15.44 -5.51
N TRP A 124 -5.50 -14.33 -4.82
CA TRP A 124 -4.55 -14.44 -3.71
C TRP A 124 -5.16 -15.11 -2.47
N ALA A 125 -6.47 -14.97 -2.23
CA ALA A 125 -7.13 -15.62 -1.12
C ALA A 125 -7.12 -17.15 -1.28
N VAL A 126 -7.47 -17.66 -2.46
CA VAL A 126 -7.37 -19.08 -2.79
C VAL A 126 -5.93 -19.57 -2.69
N MET A 127 -4.96 -18.84 -3.29
CA MET A 127 -3.55 -19.20 -3.22
C MET A 127 -3.04 -19.25 -1.77
N THR A 128 -3.44 -18.29 -0.93
CA THR A 128 -3.09 -18.27 0.49
C THR A 128 -3.67 -19.49 1.21
N ALA A 129 -4.95 -19.83 0.95
CA ALA A 129 -5.60 -20.98 1.57
C ALA A 129 -4.94 -22.33 1.18
N ILE A 130 -4.50 -22.47 -0.07
CA ILE A 130 -3.88 -23.72 -0.54
C ILE A 130 -2.38 -23.80 -0.22
N THR A 131 -1.75 -22.72 0.25
CA THR A 131 -0.31 -22.69 0.56
C THR A 131 0.16 -23.85 1.46
N PRO A 132 -0.52 -24.20 2.57
CA PRO A 132 -0.11 -25.32 3.40
C PRO A 132 -0.21 -26.68 2.70
N LEU A 133 -1.19 -26.85 1.82
CA LEU A 133 -1.32 -28.09 1.03
C LEU A 133 -0.17 -28.22 0.04
N LEU A 134 0.20 -27.12 -0.65
CA LEU A 134 1.30 -27.10 -1.61
C LEU A 134 2.65 -27.39 -0.95
N ALA A 135 2.85 -26.94 0.29
CA ALA A 135 4.07 -27.22 1.05
C ALA A 135 4.23 -28.73 1.36
N ASN A 136 3.11 -29.43 1.61
CA ASN A 136 3.13 -30.85 1.97
C ASN A 136 3.18 -31.80 0.75
N ILE A 137 2.67 -31.37 -0.42
CA ILE A 137 2.64 -32.19 -1.62
C ILE A 137 3.96 -32.11 -2.39
N GLY A 138 4.70 -31.01 -2.24
CA GLY A 138 5.93 -30.74 -3.01
C GLY A 138 7.10 -31.63 -2.57
N LEU A 139 7.77 -32.27 -3.55
CA LEU A 139 9.03 -33.02 -3.32
C LEU A 139 10.17 -32.13 -2.82
N ARG A 140 10.09 -30.82 -3.02
CA ARG A 140 11.07 -29.80 -2.61
C ARG A 140 10.31 -28.59 -2.00
N PRO A 141 10.02 -28.59 -0.70
CA PRO A 141 9.24 -27.52 -0.04
C PRO A 141 9.77 -26.11 -0.31
N LEU A 142 11.11 -25.93 -0.39
CA LEU A 142 11.73 -24.66 -0.69
C LEU A 142 11.28 -24.09 -2.06
N VAL A 143 11.36 -24.90 -3.12
CA VAL A 143 10.99 -24.48 -4.47
C VAL A 143 9.50 -24.17 -4.57
N THR A 144 8.67 -25.06 -3.97
CA THR A 144 7.22 -24.91 -3.98
C THR A 144 6.79 -23.64 -3.24
N MET A 145 7.36 -23.37 -2.06
CA MET A 145 7.06 -22.19 -1.29
C MET A 145 7.57 -20.91 -1.95
N THR A 146 8.75 -20.95 -2.56
CA THR A 146 9.28 -19.83 -3.33
C THR A 146 8.35 -19.48 -4.50
N ALA A 147 7.91 -20.48 -5.27
CA ALA A 147 6.99 -20.29 -6.39
C ALA A 147 5.62 -19.76 -5.91
N THR A 148 5.10 -20.31 -4.81
CA THR A 148 3.83 -19.85 -4.20
C THR A 148 3.93 -18.40 -3.76
N ARG A 149 5.04 -17.99 -3.13
CA ARG A 149 5.29 -16.59 -2.71
C ARG A 149 5.40 -15.66 -3.91
N PHE A 150 6.08 -16.07 -4.97
CA PHE A 150 6.15 -15.32 -6.21
C PHE A 150 4.75 -15.11 -6.82
N LEU A 151 3.93 -16.16 -6.94
CA LEU A 151 2.57 -16.07 -7.46
C LEU A 151 1.67 -15.19 -6.58
N LEU A 152 1.79 -15.28 -5.26
CA LEU A 152 1.09 -14.37 -4.33
C LEU A 152 1.49 -12.92 -4.59
N GLY A 153 2.79 -12.65 -4.83
CA GLY A 153 3.27 -11.32 -5.21
C GLY A 153 2.60 -10.82 -6.49
N VAL A 154 2.58 -11.63 -7.54
CA VAL A 154 1.90 -11.33 -8.82
C VAL A 154 0.42 -10.97 -8.60
N MET A 155 -0.30 -11.77 -7.81
CA MET A 155 -1.72 -11.56 -7.56
C MET A 155 -2.00 -10.32 -6.70
N GLN A 156 -1.14 -10.01 -5.73
CA GLN A 156 -1.31 -8.88 -4.81
C GLN A 156 -0.76 -7.57 -5.34
N GLY A 157 0.11 -7.59 -6.36
CA GLY A 157 0.75 -6.38 -6.89
C GLY A 157 -0.23 -5.40 -7.53
N VAL A 158 -1.37 -5.87 -8.03
CA VAL A 158 -2.41 -5.02 -8.63
C VAL A 158 -3.29 -4.30 -7.59
N HIS A 159 -3.21 -4.66 -6.31
CA HIS A 159 -4.11 -4.18 -5.27
C HIS A 159 -4.08 -2.65 -5.11
N TYR A 160 -2.92 -2.06 -4.83
CA TYR A 160 -2.79 -0.62 -4.65
C TYR A 160 -3.11 0.20 -5.90
N PRO A 161 -2.62 -0.15 -7.10
CA PRO A 161 -3.04 0.51 -8.32
C PRO A 161 -4.56 0.51 -8.52
N SER A 162 -5.23 -0.61 -8.18
CA SER A 162 -6.70 -0.69 -8.25
C SER A 162 -7.38 0.25 -7.25
N LEU A 163 -6.87 0.35 -6.02
CA LEU A 163 -7.40 1.29 -5.02
C LEU A 163 -7.26 2.74 -5.47
N VAL A 164 -6.11 3.11 -6.05
CA VAL A 164 -5.88 4.47 -6.58
C VAL A 164 -6.84 4.76 -7.75
N SER A 165 -7.04 3.81 -8.66
CA SER A 165 -7.99 3.92 -9.77
C SER A 165 -9.43 4.09 -9.27
N ILE A 166 -9.88 3.29 -8.29
CA ILE A 166 -11.20 3.42 -7.66
C ILE A 166 -11.34 4.80 -7.00
N CYS A 167 -10.35 5.23 -6.24
CA CYS A 167 -10.34 6.52 -5.57
C CYS A 167 -10.48 7.68 -6.57
N ALA A 168 -9.74 7.63 -7.68
CA ALA A 168 -9.80 8.66 -8.72
C ALA A 168 -11.14 8.72 -9.45
N GLN A 169 -11.76 7.56 -9.71
CA GLN A 169 -12.97 7.45 -10.54
C GLN A 169 -14.28 7.59 -9.74
N ARG A 170 -14.30 7.17 -8.47
CA ARG A 170 -15.52 7.00 -7.67
C ARG A 170 -15.69 7.97 -6.52
N VAL A 171 -14.62 8.66 -6.12
CA VAL A 171 -14.61 9.52 -4.93
C VAL A 171 -14.30 10.97 -5.31
N THR A 172 -15.03 11.90 -4.67
CA THR A 172 -14.82 13.35 -4.87
C THR A 172 -13.42 13.77 -4.43
N GLU A 173 -12.85 14.79 -5.08
CA GLU A 173 -11.48 15.25 -4.77
C GLU A 173 -11.25 15.57 -3.29
N GLY A 174 -12.26 16.18 -2.64
CA GLY A 174 -12.18 16.54 -1.22
C GLY A 174 -12.21 15.35 -0.24
N GLU A 175 -12.64 14.16 -0.69
CA GLU A 175 -12.78 12.96 0.16
C GLU A 175 -11.69 11.90 -0.13
N ARG A 176 -10.92 12.08 -1.20
CA ARG A 176 -9.85 11.13 -1.61
C ARG A 176 -8.80 10.94 -0.52
N GLY A 177 -8.37 12.03 0.13
CA GLY A 177 -7.40 11.98 1.22
C GLY A 177 -7.89 11.14 2.40
N LEU A 178 -9.16 11.33 2.81
CA LEU A 178 -9.77 10.54 3.88
C LEU A 178 -9.84 9.05 3.53
N LEU A 179 -10.25 8.71 2.31
CA LEU A 179 -10.29 7.32 1.87
C LEU A 179 -8.90 6.69 1.93
N MET A 180 -7.87 7.33 1.35
CA MET A 180 -6.51 6.79 1.31
C MET A 180 -5.90 6.64 2.71
N SER A 181 -6.16 7.57 3.62
CA SER A 181 -5.75 7.46 5.03
C SER A 181 -6.46 6.31 5.74
N THR A 182 -7.75 6.11 5.50
CA THR A 182 -8.51 4.98 6.04
C THR A 182 -7.94 3.64 5.55
N LEU A 183 -7.58 3.55 4.27
CA LEU A 183 -6.96 2.35 3.71
C LEU A 183 -5.56 2.08 4.30
N ALA A 184 -4.78 3.13 4.56
CA ALA A 184 -3.50 3.00 5.27
C ALA A 184 -3.68 2.44 6.69
N CYS A 185 -4.74 2.84 7.42
CA CYS A 185 -5.09 2.23 8.70
C CYS A 185 -5.37 0.72 8.58
N GLY A 186 -5.96 0.27 7.46
CA GLY A 186 -6.17 -1.14 7.18
C GLY A 186 -4.89 -1.97 7.17
N CYS A 187 -3.78 -1.39 6.70
CA CYS A 187 -2.47 -2.05 6.72
C CYS A 187 -2.02 -2.36 8.16
N TYR A 188 -2.05 -1.35 9.03
CA TYR A 188 -1.62 -1.51 10.42
C TYR A 188 -2.55 -2.44 11.21
N LEU A 189 -3.87 -2.32 10.99
CA LEU A 189 -4.85 -3.23 11.59
C LEU A 189 -4.62 -4.68 11.15
N GLY A 190 -4.32 -4.92 9.87
CA GLY A 190 -4.02 -6.24 9.35
C GLY A 190 -2.77 -6.85 10.00
N MET A 191 -1.71 -6.06 10.13
CA MET A 191 -0.48 -6.48 10.81
C MET A 191 -0.70 -6.76 12.30
N MET A 192 -1.50 -5.94 13.00
CA MET A 192 -1.86 -6.19 14.38
C MET A 192 -2.69 -7.47 14.55
N LEU A 193 -3.69 -7.67 13.70
CA LEU A 193 -4.56 -8.85 13.78
C LEU A 193 -3.78 -10.15 13.55
N VAL A 194 -2.93 -10.20 12.50
CA VAL A 194 -2.13 -11.41 12.29
C VAL A 194 -1.03 -11.55 13.35
N GLY A 195 -0.47 -10.44 13.85
CA GLY A 195 0.49 -10.45 14.95
C GLY A 195 -0.10 -10.99 16.25
N GLY A 196 -1.35 -10.66 16.57
CA GLY A 196 -2.06 -11.16 17.74
C GLY A 196 -2.72 -12.52 17.50
N VAL A 197 -3.78 -12.51 16.68
CA VAL A 197 -4.58 -13.71 16.40
C VAL A 197 -3.77 -14.77 15.65
N GLY A 198 -2.98 -14.34 14.65
CA GLY A 198 -2.15 -15.26 13.88
C GLY A 198 -1.06 -15.95 14.71
N SER A 199 -0.42 -15.22 15.66
CA SER A 199 0.54 -15.83 16.58
C SER A 199 -0.13 -16.86 17.50
N LEU A 200 -1.33 -16.58 18.00
CA LEU A 200 -2.10 -17.55 18.79
C LEU A 200 -2.51 -18.76 17.95
N MET A 201 -2.93 -18.55 16.70
CA MET A 201 -3.24 -19.67 15.79
C MET A 201 -2.02 -20.50 15.49
N LEU A 202 -0.84 -19.87 15.33
CA LEU A 202 0.43 -20.56 15.15
C LEU A 202 0.76 -21.46 16.35
N ASP A 203 0.59 -20.94 17.57
CA ASP A 203 0.91 -21.67 18.81
C ASP A 203 -0.05 -22.84 19.07
N TRP A 204 -1.35 -22.69 18.78
CA TRP A 204 -2.37 -23.70 19.11
C TRP A 204 -2.62 -24.72 18.00
N PHE A 205 -2.58 -24.28 16.74
CA PHE A 205 -3.00 -25.08 15.59
C PHE A 205 -1.90 -25.26 14.53
N GLY A 206 -0.71 -24.70 14.78
CA GLY A 206 0.41 -24.73 13.85
C GLY A 206 0.32 -23.70 12.71
N TRP A 207 1.42 -23.57 11.94
CA TRP A 207 1.58 -22.52 10.94
C TRP A 207 0.55 -22.55 9.81
N GLY A 208 0.06 -23.73 9.42
CA GLY A 208 -0.95 -23.89 8.37
C GLY A 208 -2.25 -23.14 8.66
N SER A 209 -2.65 -23.07 9.95
CA SER A 209 -3.89 -22.41 10.38
C SER A 209 -3.90 -20.92 10.04
N VAL A 210 -2.76 -20.24 10.15
CA VAL A 210 -2.62 -18.80 9.84
C VAL A 210 -2.94 -18.52 8.37
N PHE A 211 -2.49 -19.39 7.47
CA PHE A 211 -2.75 -19.30 6.04
C PHE A 211 -4.20 -19.66 5.70
N TYR A 212 -4.75 -20.72 6.30
CA TYR A 212 -6.15 -21.10 6.11
C TYR A 212 -7.09 -19.99 6.57
N GLY A 213 -6.82 -19.39 7.74
CA GLY A 213 -7.60 -18.27 8.27
C GLY A 213 -7.62 -17.06 7.32
N ALA A 214 -6.44 -16.62 6.86
CA ALA A 214 -6.33 -15.51 5.92
C ALA A 214 -7.04 -15.79 4.59
N GLY A 215 -6.83 -16.99 4.03
CA GLY A 215 -7.43 -17.38 2.76
C GLY A 215 -8.93 -17.50 2.83
N LEU A 216 -9.47 -18.15 3.87
CA LEU A 216 -10.92 -18.31 4.08
C LEU A 216 -11.62 -16.94 4.22
N LEU A 217 -11.08 -16.05 5.05
CA LEU A 217 -11.63 -14.70 5.22
C LEU A 217 -11.58 -13.90 3.92
N GLY A 218 -10.51 -14.03 3.12
CA GLY A 218 -10.40 -13.41 1.80
C GLY A 218 -11.44 -13.94 0.80
N VAL A 219 -11.70 -15.25 0.77
CA VAL A 219 -12.75 -15.85 -0.05
C VAL A 219 -14.13 -15.37 0.39
N CYS A 220 -14.41 -15.36 1.71
CA CYS A 220 -15.67 -14.83 2.24
C CYS A 220 -15.88 -13.36 1.83
N TRP A 221 -14.85 -12.53 1.93
CA TRP A 221 -14.92 -11.14 1.47
C TRP A 221 -15.26 -11.06 -0.02
N THR A 222 -14.58 -11.86 -0.85
CA THR A 222 -14.83 -11.92 -2.30
C THR A 222 -16.28 -12.27 -2.62
N CYS A 223 -16.82 -13.30 -1.97
CA CYS A 223 -18.21 -13.72 -2.14
C CYS A 223 -19.20 -12.63 -1.70
N CYS A 224 -18.92 -11.95 -0.58
CA CYS A 224 -19.74 -10.84 -0.10
C CYS A 224 -19.78 -9.68 -1.10
N VAL A 225 -18.60 -9.23 -1.57
CA VAL A 225 -18.52 -8.12 -2.52
C VAL A 225 -19.16 -8.48 -3.84
N TRP A 226 -18.91 -9.68 -4.35
CA TRP A 226 -19.55 -10.18 -5.57
C TRP A 226 -21.08 -10.14 -5.49
N LYS A 227 -21.63 -10.75 -4.43
CA LYS A 227 -23.08 -10.90 -4.26
C LYS A 227 -23.81 -9.59 -3.98
N TYR A 228 -23.27 -8.77 -3.06
CA TYR A 228 -24.00 -7.62 -2.52
C TYR A 228 -23.67 -6.30 -3.20
N LEU A 229 -22.45 -6.14 -3.72
CA LEU A 229 -22.01 -4.88 -4.29
C LEU A 229 -21.96 -4.89 -5.82
N LEU A 230 -21.56 -6.00 -6.44
CA LEU A 230 -21.42 -6.07 -7.91
C LEU A 230 -22.66 -6.64 -8.62
N GLN A 231 -23.45 -7.48 -7.96
CA GLN A 231 -24.73 -8.00 -8.51
C GLN A 231 -25.95 -7.23 -8.01
N GLY A 232 -25.78 -6.26 -7.10
CA GLY A 232 -26.88 -5.46 -6.56
C GLY A 232 -27.44 -4.47 -7.58
N PRO A 233 -28.72 -4.04 -7.44
CA PRO A 233 -29.39 -3.16 -8.38
C PRO A 233 -28.76 -1.76 -8.52
N SER A 234 -27.85 -1.40 -7.63
CA SER A 234 -27.14 -0.12 -7.64
C SER A 234 -25.94 -0.06 -8.61
N LEU A 235 -25.47 -1.19 -9.12
CA LEU A 235 -24.41 -1.29 -10.11
C LEU A 235 -24.81 -2.30 -11.19
N SER A 236 -25.67 -1.91 -12.13
CA SER A 236 -25.91 -2.76 -13.28
C SER A 236 -24.63 -2.85 -14.11
N LEU A 237 -24.21 -4.08 -14.43
CA LEU A 237 -23.02 -4.37 -15.24
C LEU A 237 -22.97 -3.61 -16.57
N ASP A 238 -24.15 -3.26 -17.12
CA ASP A 238 -24.30 -2.56 -18.40
C ASP A 238 -23.90 -1.08 -18.32
N SER A 239 -24.11 -0.41 -17.18
CA SER A 239 -23.69 0.99 -17.01
C SER A 239 -22.17 1.15 -16.92
N LEU A 240 -21.44 0.07 -16.60
CA LEU A 240 -19.98 0.05 -16.52
C LEU A 240 -19.30 -0.16 -17.88
N TRP A 241 -19.96 -0.80 -18.86
CA TRP A 241 -19.42 -0.99 -20.20
C TRP A 241 -19.46 0.29 -21.04
N ILE A 242 -20.45 1.16 -20.83
CA ILE A 242 -20.65 2.40 -21.60
C ILE A 242 -19.64 3.48 -21.20
N SER A 243 -19.13 3.42 -19.96
CA SER A 243 -18.14 4.39 -19.45
C SER A 243 -16.70 4.15 -19.92
N SER A 244 -16.39 2.97 -20.46
CA SER A 244 -15.00 2.63 -20.82
C SER A 244 -14.57 3.07 -22.23
N SER A 245 -15.48 3.62 -23.03
CA SER A 245 -15.17 4.01 -24.42
C SER A 245 -14.72 5.47 -24.61
N SER A 246 -14.71 6.28 -23.56
CA SER A 246 -14.17 7.63 -23.63
C SER A 246 -12.71 7.66 -23.13
N THR A 247 -11.79 7.48 -24.03
CA THR A 247 -10.41 7.88 -23.87
C THR A 247 -10.37 9.35 -23.45
N SER A 248 -10.19 9.60 -22.15
CA SER A 248 -9.64 10.86 -21.69
C SER A 248 -8.35 11.08 -22.52
N GLU A 249 -8.24 12.17 -23.26
CA GLU A 249 -6.98 12.64 -23.77
C GLU A 249 -6.06 12.84 -22.56
N SER A 250 -5.35 11.78 -22.20
CA SER A 250 -4.24 11.83 -21.26
C SER A 250 -3.26 12.80 -21.87
N SER A 251 -3.15 14.00 -21.31
CA SER A 251 -2.10 14.93 -21.67
C SER A 251 -0.81 14.11 -21.66
N LYS A 252 -0.15 14.02 -22.83
CA LYS A 252 1.07 13.20 -23.00
C LYS A 252 2.10 13.71 -21.98
N VAL A 253 2.21 13.01 -20.85
CA VAL A 253 3.22 13.31 -19.84
C VAL A 253 4.59 13.19 -20.49
N ASN A 254 5.36 14.24 -20.48
CA ASN A 254 6.73 14.20 -21.00
C ASN A 254 7.65 13.57 -19.94
N TRP A 255 7.69 12.25 -19.92
CA TRP A 255 8.51 11.47 -18.99
C TRP A 255 9.98 11.84 -19.01
N LEU A 256 10.52 12.22 -20.19
CA LEU A 256 11.92 12.63 -20.32
C LEU A 256 12.21 13.92 -19.54
N ASN A 257 11.30 14.89 -19.58
CA ASN A 257 11.46 16.11 -18.79
C ASN A 257 11.33 15.85 -17.30
N LEU A 258 10.34 15.04 -16.91
CA LEU A 258 10.12 14.66 -15.50
C LEU A 258 11.35 13.95 -14.92
N LEU A 259 11.94 12.99 -15.65
CA LEU A 259 13.11 12.24 -15.21
C LEU A 259 14.43 13.02 -15.33
N ARG A 260 14.43 14.24 -15.89
CA ARG A 260 15.59 15.15 -15.85
C ARG A 260 15.68 15.96 -14.57
N GLU A 261 14.58 16.07 -13.82
CA GLU A 261 14.53 16.86 -12.60
C GLU A 261 15.20 16.15 -11.42
N PRO A 262 16.23 16.75 -10.80
CA PRO A 262 16.92 16.13 -9.65
C PRO A 262 16.01 15.88 -8.46
N SER A 263 14.98 16.71 -8.25
CA SER A 263 14.00 16.56 -7.17
C SER A 263 13.14 15.29 -7.31
N VAL A 264 12.85 14.87 -8.54
CA VAL A 264 12.13 13.62 -8.84
C VAL A 264 13.01 12.41 -8.48
N TRP A 265 14.29 12.42 -8.83
CA TRP A 265 15.23 11.38 -8.42
C TRP A 265 15.44 11.32 -6.92
N ALA A 266 15.51 12.48 -6.26
CA ALA A 266 15.59 12.51 -4.79
C ALA A 266 14.40 11.82 -4.13
N MET A 267 13.20 12.04 -4.67
CA MET A 267 11.97 11.40 -4.21
C MET A 267 11.98 9.88 -4.48
N ILE A 268 12.38 9.45 -5.69
CA ILE A 268 12.50 8.03 -6.06
C ILE A 268 13.50 7.33 -5.14
N ILE A 269 14.70 7.90 -4.93
CA ILE A 269 15.76 7.31 -4.10
C ILE A 269 15.31 7.23 -2.64
N ALA A 270 14.72 8.29 -2.09
CA ALA A 270 14.23 8.29 -0.72
C ALA A 270 13.12 7.24 -0.51
N HIS A 271 12.18 7.14 -1.44
CA HIS A 271 11.12 6.13 -1.39
C HIS A 271 11.67 4.69 -1.47
N LEU A 272 12.64 4.47 -2.34
CA LEU A 272 13.34 3.20 -2.52
C LEU A 272 14.07 2.78 -1.24
N CYS A 273 14.85 3.68 -0.62
CA CYS A 273 15.56 3.41 0.62
C CYS A 273 14.61 3.13 1.78
N PHE A 274 13.57 3.95 1.92
CA PHE A 274 12.53 3.78 2.94
C PHE A 274 11.82 2.44 2.81
N SER A 275 11.29 2.15 1.63
CA SER A 275 10.50 0.94 1.38
C SER A 275 11.34 -0.33 1.53
N SER A 276 12.60 -0.31 1.11
CA SER A 276 13.51 -1.44 1.29
C SER A 276 13.72 -1.78 2.76
N THR A 277 13.93 -0.76 3.59
CA THR A 277 14.04 -0.92 5.04
C THR A 277 12.74 -1.42 5.65
N TYR A 278 11.61 -0.84 5.26
CA TYR A 278 10.29 -1.26 5.73
C TYR A 278 9.99 -2.71 5.38
N TYR A 279 10.25 -3.14 4.14
CA TYR A 279 10.03 -4.52 3.72
C TYR A 279 10.94 -5.52 4.44
N THR A 280 12.19 -5.13 4.70
CA THR A 280 13.13 -5.96 5.46
C THR A 280 12.69 -6.10 6.92
N LEU A 281 12.33 -5.02 7.59
CA LEU A 281 11.79 -5.08 8.95
C LEU A 281 10.51 -5.93 9.00
N MET A 282 9.57 -5.69 8.08
CA MET A 282 8.33 -6.47 8.00
C MET A 282 8.61 -7.98 7.85
N SER A 283 9.62 -8.35 7.06
CA SER A 283 9.95 -9.75 6.78
C SER A 283 10.72 -10.44 7.89
N TRP A 284 11.68 -9.74 8.50
CA TRP A 284 12.65 -10.34 9.41
C TRP A 284 12.44 -10.04 10.89
N LEU A 285 11.60 -9.06 11.24
CA LEU A 285 11.38 -8.66 12.63
C LEU A 285 10.87 -9.81 13.52
N PRO A 286 9.89 -10.62 13.09
CA PRO A 286 9.47 -11.78 13.88
C PRO A 286 10.61 -12.78 14.12
N THR A 287 11.44 -13.04 13.11
CA THR A 287 12.60 -13.94 13.22
C THR A 287 13.66 -13.38 14.16
N PHE A 288 13.96 -12.08 14.07
CA PHE A 288 14.88 -11.39 14.98
C PHE A 288 14.48 -11.58 16.44
N PHE A 289 13.20 -11.32 16.76
CA PHE A 289 12.74 -11.47 18.15
C PHE A 289 12.78 -12.91 18.63
N LYS A 290 12.47 -13.89 17.79
CA LYS A 290 12.57 -15.32 18.14
C LYS A 290 14.00 -15.78 18.34
N ASP A 291 14.96 -15.26 17.56
CA ASP A 291 16.36 -15.60 17.68
C ASP A 291 16.99 -14.98 18.95
N MET A 292 16.68 -13.70 19.23
CA MET A 292 17.29 -12.96 20.35
C MET A 292 16.58 -13.17 21.68
N PHE A 293 15.26 -13.39 21.64
CA PHE A 293 14.41 -13.50 22.84
C PHE A 293 13.48 -14.72 22.76
N PRO A 294 14.00 -15.96 22.77
CA PRO A 294 13.23 -17.18 22.51
C PRO A 294 12.11 -17.46 23.52
N TYR A 295 12.18 -16.85 24.70
CA TYR A 295 11.15 -17.01 25.75
C TYR A 295 10.09 -15.89 25.71
N ALA A 296 10.21 -14.92 24.81
CA ALA A 296 9.25 -13.84 24.70
C ALA A 296 7.95 -14.32 24.03
N LYS A 297 6.83 -13.72 24.44
CA LYS A 297 5.54 -14.02 23.83
C LYS A 297 5.45 -13.38 22.44
N ASP A 298 5.20 -14.19 21.44
CA ASP A 298 5.19 -13.79 20.01
C ASP A 298 4.23 -12.63 19.72
N TRP A 299 3.04 -12.64 20.31
CA TRP A 299 2.06 -11.58 20.08
C TRP A 299 2.53 -10.19 20.52
N VAL A 300 3.41 -10.07 21.54
CA VAL A 300 3.87 -8.80 22.08
C VAL A 300 4.65 -8.03 21.01
N PHE A 301 5.68 -8.61 20.45
CA PHE A 301 6.53 -7.94 19.46
C PHE A 301 5.89 -7.89 18.06
N ASN A 302 4.91 -8.73 17.79
CA ASN A 302 4.16 -8.71 16.53
C ASN A 302 2.98 -7.72 16.54
N VAL A 303 2.53 -7.23 17.71
CA VAL A 303 1.38 -6.30 17.83
C VAL A 303 1.82 -4.89 18.19
N ILE A 304 2.68 -4.75 19.22
CA ILE A 304 2.97 -3.44 19.83
C ILE A 304 3.53 -2.42 18.82
N PRO A 305 4.49 -2.74 17.93
CA PRO A 305 5.02 -1.78 16.96
C PRO A 305 3.94 -1.23 16.04
N TRP A 306 3.02 -2.08 15.59
CA TRP A 306 1.94 -1.69 14.69
C TRP A 306 0.82 -0.93 15.40
N PHE A 307 0.58 -1.25 16.69
CA PHE A 307 -0.32 -0.48 17.53
C PHE A 307 0.16 0.96 17.71
N VAL A 308 1.47 1.17 17.87
CA VAL A 308 2.08 2.51 17.93
C VAL A 308 2.04 3.21 16.56
N ALA A 309 2.22 2.47 15.46
CA ALA A 309 2.20 3.03 14.11
C ALA A 309 0.87 3.71 13.74
N LEU A 310 -0.25 3.19 14.25
CA LEU A 310 -1.58 3.67 13.91
C LEU A 310 -1.82 5.13 14.37
N PRO A 311 -1.70 5.49 15.66
CA PRO A 311 -1.86 6.87 16.11
C PRO A 311 -0.74 7.79 15.59
N THR A 312 0.51 7.30 15.45
CA THR A 312 1.62 8.12 14.94
C THR A 312 1.43 8.50 13.47
N SER A 313 0.81 7.64 12.66
CA SER A 313 0.46 7.96 11.27
C SER A 313 -0.53 9.13 11.19
N LEU A 314 -1.57 9.12 12.02
CA LEU A 314 -2.56 10.21 12.09
C LEU A 314 -1.93 11.51 12.62
N PHE A 315 -1.07 11.40 13.62
CA PHE A 315 -0.36 12.52 14.20
C PHE A 315 0.60 13.17 13.19
N GLY A 316 1.36 12.37 12.44
CA GLY A 316 2.27 12.84 11.40
C GLY A 316 1.53 13.61 10.29
N GLY A 317 0.38 13.11 9.84
CA GLY A 317 -0.48 13.80 8.89
C GLY A 317 -0.99 15.14 9.44
N SER A 318 -1.53 15.14 10.66
CA SER A 318 -2.07 16.33 11.30
C SER A 318 -1.02 17.42 11.52
N ILE A 319 0.19 17.04 11.95
CA ILE A 319 1.32 17.99 12.11
C ILE A 319 1.73 18.57 10.75
N SER A 320 1.90 17.73 9.73
CA SER A 320 2.28 18.19 8.40
C SER A 320 1.30 19.24 7.87
N ASP A 321 -0.02 18.93 7.95
CA ASP A 321 -1.06 19.85 7.49
C ASP A 321 -1.11 21.14 8.32
N HIS A 322 -0.91 21.04 9.64
CA HIS A 322 -0.87 22.19 10.52
C HIS A 322 0.28 23.15 10.18
N LEU A 323 1.49 22.61 9.98
CA LEU A 323 2.66 23.41 9.61
C LEU A 323 2.50 24.10 8.26
N VAL A 324 1.95 23.41 7.26
CA VAL A 324 1.66 24.01 5.95
C VAL A 324 0.62 25.13 6.07
N ARG A 325 -0.45 24.95 6.86
CA ARG A 325 -1.47 25.99 7.11
C ARG A 325 -0.91 27.21 7.85
N GLN A 326 0.10 27.01 8.70
CA GLN A 326 0.81 28.13 9.35
C GLN A 326 1.74 28.92 8.43
N GLY A 327 1.84 28.53 7.14
CA GLY A 327 2.66 29.21 6.16
C GLY A 327 4.11 28.71 6.05
N CYS A 328 4.44 27.58 6.71
CA CYS A 328 5.71 26.93 6.49
C CYS A 328 5.82 26.45 5.04
N GLY A 329 6.96 26.63 4.41
CA GLY A 329 7.19 26.18 3.03
C GLY A 329 6.95 24.68 2.89
N THR A 330 6.14 24.25 1.92
CA THR A 330 5.77 22.85 1.71
C THR A 330 6.99 21.94 1.62
N ALA A 331 8.01 22.33 0.86
CA ALA A 331 9.26 21.57 0.73
C ALA A 331 9.96 21.35 2.09
N THR A 332 9.99 22.38 2.94
CA THR A 332 10.57 22.30 4.29
C THR A 332 9.80 21.30 5.18
N VAL A 333 8.47 21.35 5.12
CA VAL A 333 7.62 20.41 5.88
C VAL A 333 7.85 18.98 5.39
N ARG A 334 7.90 18.75 4.07
CA ARG A 334 8.17 17.41 3.49
C ARG A 334 9.54 16.87 3.93
N LYS A 335 10.58 17.70 3.90
CA LYS A 335 11.93 17.35 4.38
C LYS A 335 11.95 17.03 5.87
N LEU A 336 11.25 17.82 6.68
CA LEU A 336 11.14 17.59 8.12
C LEU A 336 10.46 16.25 8.44
N MET A 337 9.33 15.95 7.78
CA MET A 337 8.63 14.68 7.95
C MET A 337 9.52 13.50 7.54
N GLN A 338 10.25 13.65 6.44
CA GLN A 338 11.16 12.59 5.97
C GLN A 338 12.40 12.42 6.86
N PHE A 339 12.89 13.49 7.46
CA PHE A 339 13.97 13.43 8.46
C PHE A 339 13.57 12.58 9.68
N PHE A 340 12.36 12.75 10.19
CA PHE A 340 11.85 11.89 11.26
C PHE A 340 11.64 10.45 10.79
N ALA A 341 11.05 10.27 9.60
CA ALA A 341 10.70 8.95 9.08
C ALA A 341 11.91 8.05 8.80
N MET A 342 13.03 8.61 8.38
CA MET A 342 14.23 7.86 8.02
C MET A 342 15.43 8.20 8.90
N GLY A 343 15.68 9.47 9.19
CA GLY A 343 16.84 9.91 9.96
C GLY A 343 16.74 9.49 11.42
N VAL A 344 15.72 10.00 12.12
CA VAL A 344 15.53 9.68 13.55
C VAL A 344 15.19 8.20 13.74
N ALA A 345 14.34 7.62 12.88
CA ALA A 345 14.01 6.20 12.94
C ALA A 345 15.25 5.30 12.82
N SER A 346 16.25 5.68 12.00
CA SER A 346 17.50 4.93 11.85
C SER A 346 18.31 4.85 13.12
N VAL A 347 18.27 5.88 13.96
CA VAL A 347 18.93 5.85 15.28
C VAL A 347 18.34 4.73 16.13
N PHE A 348 17.02 4.58 16.15
CA PHE A 348 16.36 3.51 16.92
C PHE A 348 16.59 2.13 16.30
N ILE A 349 16.65 2.02 14.97
CA ILE A 349 17.03 0.77 14.28
C ILE A 349 18.47 0.38 14.66
N PHE A 350 19.40 1.34 14.73
CA PHE A 350 20.76 1.07 15.13
C PHE A 350 20.87 0.74 16.62
N LEU A 351 20.12 1.41 17.49
CA LEU A 351 20.07 1.12 18.93
C LEU A 351 19.53 -0.28 19.21
N LEU A 352 18.64 -0.81 18.36
CA LEU A 352 18.13 -2.18 18.47
C LEU A 352 19.26 -3.21 18.50
N CYS A 353 20.37 -2.96 17.78
CA CYS A 353 21.55 -3.85 17.76
C CYS A 353 22.29 -3.97 19.09
N LYS A 354 22.11 -3.00 19.98
CA LYS A 354 22.87 -2.88 21.25
C LYS A 354 22.02 -3.23 22.46
N THR A 355 20.81 -3.71 22.25
CA THR A 355 19.84 -3.92 23.33
C THR A 355 19.77 -5.38 23.73
N ASP A 356 20.14 -5.69 24.96
CA ASP A 356 20.02 -7.04 25.55
C ASP A 356 18.67 -7.29 26.24
N SER A 357 17.86 -6.24 26.39
CA SER A 357 16.56 -6.29 27.05
C SER A 357 15.42 -6.35 26.03
N PHE A 358 14.52 -7.33 26.19
CA PHE A 358 13.32 -7.49 25.37
C PHE A 358 12.44 -6.22 25.34
N ILE A 359 12.22 -5.60 26.51
CA ILE A 359 11.38 -4.38 26.61
C ILE A 359 12.00 -3.23 25.84
N HIS A 360 13.31 -3.02 25.95
CA HIS A 360 14.01 -1.97 25.21
C HIS A 360 14.00 -2.26 23.70
N ALA A 361 14.16 -3.51 23.29
CA ALA A 361 14.08 -3.90 21.89
C ALA A 361 12.68 -3.61 21.29
N VAL A 362 11.60 -4.00 21.99
CA VAL A 362 10.24 -3.68 21.57
C VAL A 362 10.00 -2.18 21.52
N ALA A 363 10.49 -1.43 22.50
CA ALA A 363 10.37 0.04 22.52
C ALA A 363 11.11 0.69 21.33
N CYS A 364 12.36 0.30 21.07
CA CYS A 364 13.13 0.82 19.93
C CYS A 364 12.44 0.55 18.59
N VAL A 365 11.95 -0.69 18.37
CA VAL A 365 11.22 -1.04 17.15
C VAL A 365 9.92 -0.26 17.05
N SER A 366 9.18 -0.12 18.15
CA SER A 366 7.88 0.60 18.16
C SER A 366 8.07 2.07 17.81
N VAL A 367 9.11 2.71 18.34
CA VAL A 367 9.47 4.10 17.99
C VAL A 367 9.91 4.18 16.52
N ALA A 368 10.78 3.28 16.05
CA ALA A 368 11.26 3.27 14.68
C ALA A 368 10.10 3.10 13.68
N VAL A 369 9.22 2.13 13.93
CA VAL A 369 8.04 1.86 13.10
C VAL A 369 7.02 3.01 13.18
N GLY A 370 6.80 3.57 14.39
CA GLY A 370 5.94 4.74 14.57
C GLY A 370 6.44 5.95 13.77
N LEU A 371 7.71 6.31 13.89
CA LEU A 371 8.32 7.41 13.14
C LEU A 371 8.31 7.17 11.64
N SER A 372 8.50 5.92 11.19
CA SER A 372 8.46 5.57 9.77
C SER A 372 7.14 5.94 9.09
N THR A 373 6.03 6.03 9.83
CA THR A 373 4.73 6.44 9.30
C THR A 373 4.71 7.87 8.77
N PHE A 374 5.63 8.74 9.23
CA PHE A 374 5.77 10.13 8.76
C PHE A 374 6.19 10.22 7.29
N ASN A 375 6.72 9.13 6.70
CA ASN A 375 6.96 9.03 5.26
C ASN A 375 5.69 9.29 4.44
N ASN A 376 4.51 8.96 4.95
CA ASN A 376 3.24 9.21 4.28
C ASN A 376 3.02 10.72 4.03
N SER A 377 3.43 11.57 4.99
CA SER A 377 3.36 13.03 4.90
C SER A 377 4.64 13.68 4.34
N GLY A 378 5.70 12.90 4.15
CA GLY A 378 6.96 13.28 3.51
C GLY A 378 6.95 12.99 2.01
N VAL A 379 7.70 11.96 1.61
CA VAL A 379 7.91 11.57 0.20
C VAL A 379 6.61 11.14 -0.48
N SER A 380 5.71 10.39 0.20
CA SER A 380 4.52 9.86 -0.47
C SER A 380 3.55 10.95 -0.94
N VAL A 381 3.33 11.99 -0.13
CA VAL A 381 2.50 13.13 -0.52
C VAL A 381 3.22 14.05 -1.50
N ASN A 382 4.55 14.15 -1.44
CA ASN A 382 5.35 15.00 -2.32
C ASN A 382 5.20 14.65 -3.81
N VAL A 383 4.82 13.42 -4.13
CA VAL A 383 4.45 13.00 -5.50
C VAL A 383 3.31 13.84 -6.06
N HIS A 384 2.30 14.13 -5.23
CA HIS A 384 1.16 14.97 -5.61
C HIS A 384 1.52 16.45 -5.70
N ASP A 385 2.51 16.91 -4.90
CA ASP A 385 3.00 18.29 -4.95
C ASP A 385 3.80 18.54 -6.24
N GLN A 386 4.65 17.59 -6.67
CA GLN A 386 5.52 17.73 -7.83
C GLN A 386 4.86 17.39 -9.17
N ALA A 387 4.07 16.33 -9.22
CA ALA A 387 3.51 15.82 -10.47
C ALA A 387 2.03 15.41 -10.34
N PRO A 388 1.13 16.36 -10.03
CA PRO A 388 -0.29 16.06 -9.83
C PRO A 388 -0.97 15.46 -11.06
N SER A 389 -0.53 15.78 -12.28
CA SER A 389 -1.11 15.24 -13.51
C SER A 389 -0.76 13.77 -13.77
N CYS A 390 0.32 13.26 -13.19
CA CYS A 390 0.78 11.87 -13.37
C CYS A 390 1.21 11.21 -12.05
N ALA A 391 0.68 11.69 -10.93
CA ALA A 391 1.06 11.22 -9.60
C ALA A 391 0.93 9.69 -9.42
N GLY A 392 -0.15 9.09 -9.91
CA GLY A 392 -0.36 7.65 -9.85
C GLY A 392 0.69 6.85 -10.62
N ALA A 393 1.02 7.29 -11.84
CA ALA A 393 2.02 6.63 -12.67
C ALA A 393 3.44 6.77 -12.08
N LEU A 394 3.80 7.97 -11.60
CA LEU A 394 5.09 8.21 -10.93
C LEU A 394 5.21 7.38 -9.64
N PHE A 395 4.16 7.33 -8.83
CA PHE A 395 4.12 6.50 -7.64
C PHE A 395 4.23 5.00 -7.99
N GLY A 396 3.63 4.56 -9.10
CA GLY A 396 3.77 3.21 -9.62
C GLY A 396 5.24 2.86 -9.98
N VAL A 397 5.95 3.77 -10.63
CA VAL A 397 7.39 3.61 -10.93
C VAL A 397 8.19 3.51 -9.63
N MET A 398 7.94 4.41 -8.66
CA MET A 398 8.60 4.41 -7.35
C MET A 398 8.38 3.08 -6.61
N ASN A 399 7.16 2.57 -6.59
CA ASN A 399 6.83 1.29 -5.96
C ASN A 399 7.49 0.10 -6.66
N THR A 400 7.56 0.10 -7.99
CA THR A 400 8.24 -0.96 -8.75
C THR A 400 9.73 -1.00 -8.41
N CYS A 401 10.41 0.15 -8.41
CA CYS A 401 11.81 0.24 -8.00
C CYS A 401 12.02 -0.22 -6.54
N SER A 402 11.13 0.19 -5.65
CA SER A 402 11.17 -0.17 -4.24
C SER A 402 10.97 -1.66 -3.98
N ALA A 403 10.07 -2.29 -4.72
CA ALA A 403 9.84 -3.73 -4.60
C ALA A 403 11.06 -4.53 -5.06
N PHE A 404 11.75 -4.08 -6.12
CA PHE A 404 12.98 -4.71 -6.57
C PHE A 404 14.11 -4.60 -5.54
N THR A 405 14.30 -3.43 -4.94
CA THR A 405 15.32 -3.27 -3.88
C THR A 405 14.91 -3.95 -2.58
N GLY A 406 13.63 -3.99 -2.26
CA GLY A 406 13.10 -4.77 -1.14
C GLY A 406 13.45 -6.25 -1.25
N LEU A 407 13.28 -6.84 -2.45
CA LEU A 407 13.72 -8.20 -2.73
C LEU A 407 15.20 -8.40 -2.39
N LEU A 408 16.06 -7.51 -2.93
CA LEU A 408 17.51 -7.64 -2.74
C LEU A 408 17.88 -7.55 -1.26
N LEU A 409 17.36 -6.57 -0.52
CA LEU A 409 17.68 -6.39 0.89
C LEU A 409 17.09 -7.49 1.78
N VAL A 410 15.89 -8.00 1.49
CA VAL A 410 15.30 -9.12 2.24
C VAL A 410 16.15 -10.39 2.07
N TYR A 411 16.57 -10.70 0.83
CA TYR A 411 17.45 -11.84 0.57
C TYR A 411 18.84 -11.64 1.21
N MET A 412 19.47 -10.48 0.96
CA MET A 412 20.80 -10.16 1.49
C MET A 412 20.82 -10.21 3.02
N SER A 413 19.74 -9.81 3.69
CA SER A 413 19.64 -9.89 5.14
C SER A 413 19.73 -11.35 5.62
N GLY A 414 19.01 -12.27 4.97
CA GLY A 414 19.10 -13.70 5.29
C GLY A 414 20.51 -14.25 5.11
N TYR A 415 21.16 -13.93 3.98
CA TYR A 415 22.54 -14.32 3.69
C TYR A 415 23.52 -13.73 4.71
N MET A 416 23.40 -12.43 5.05
CA MET A 416 24.25 -11.78 6.03
C MET A 416 24.13 -12.43 7.42
N ILE A 417 22.92 -12.76 7.86
CA ILE A 417 22.69 -13.46 9.14
C ILE A 417 23.34 -14.83 9.12
N GLU A 418 23.23 -15.56 8.03
CA GLU A 418 23.81 -16.89 7.88
C GLU A 418 25.35 -16.86 7.95
N VAL A 419 25.99 -15.91 7.23
CA VAL A 419 27.44 -15.82 7.16
C VAL A 419 28.05 -15.20 8.43
N THR A 420 27.39 -14.20 9.02
CA THR A 420 27.97 -13.43 10.14
C THR A 420 27.44 -13.84 11.51
N GLY A 421 26.32 -14.57 11.56
CA GLY A 421 25.62 -14.91 12.80
C GLY A 421 25.08 -13.69 13.56
N SER A 422 25.07 -12.50 12.95
CA SER A 422 24.82 -11.25 13.67
C SER A 422 23.74 -10.39 13.02
N TRP A 423 22.71 -10.05 13.79
CA TRP A 423 21.67 -9.09 13.40
C TRP A 423 22.20 -7.64 13.31
N VAL A 424 23.31 -7.34 14.00
CA VAL A 424 23.93 -6.00 13.98
C VAL A 424 24.27 -5.54 12.58
N ASN A 425 24.80 -6.44 11.75
CA ASN A 425 25.17 -6.12 10.38
C ASN A 425 23.96 -5.76 9.53
N VAL A 426 22.84 -6.49 9.68
CA VAL A 426 21.59 -6.23 8.95
C VAL A 426 21.04 -4.85 9.31
N PHE A 427 20.85 -4.57 10.61
CA PHE A 427 20.29 -3.29 11.04
C PHE A 427 21.22 -2.11 10.77
N SER A 428 22.54 -2.31 10.80
CA SER A 428 23.51 -1.28 10.39
C SER A 428 23.38 -0.91 8.92
N VAL A 429 23.22 -1.90 8.04
CA VAL A 429 22.97 -1.68 6.60
C VAL A 429 21.65 -0.95 6.40
N LEU A 430 20.56 -1.35 7.08
CA LEU A 430 19.27 -0.66 6.98
C LEU A 430 19.35 0.79 7.43
N ALA A 431 20.03 1.06 8.55
CA ALA A 431 20.25 2.42 9.03
C ALA A 431 21.06 3.25 8.02
N ALA A 432 22.12 2.70 7.45
CA ALA A 432 22.95 3.37 6.44
C ALA A 432 22.14 3.69 5.17
N VAL A 433 21.35 2.75 4.67
CA VAL A 433 20.46 2.94 3.51
C VAL A 433 19.47 4.08 3.77
N ASN A 434 18.86 4.13 4.95
CA ASN A 434 17.94 5.21 5.32
C ASN A 434 18.65 6.56 5.41
N VAL A 435 19.84 6.61 6.00
CA VAL A 435 20.65 7.85 6.10
C VAL A 435 20.99 8.37 4.71
N ILE A 436 21.38 7.50 3.78
CA ILE A 436 21.63 7.88 2.38
C ILE A 436 20.34 8.47 1.76
N GLY A 437 19.21 7.76 1.88
CA GLY A 437 17.93 8.20 1.30
C GLY A 437 17.47 9.56 1.84
N VAL A 438 17.53 9.77 3.16
CA VAL A 438 17.12 11.05 3.76
C VAL A 438 18.08 12.18 3.40
N THR A 439 19.38 11.92 3.32
CA THR A 439 20.40 12.92 2.94
C THR A 439 20.14 13.40 1.52
N VAL A 440 19.92 12.49 0.57
CA VAL A 440 19.61 12.83 -0.82
C VAL A 440 18.31 13.66 -0.89
N PHE A 441 17.28 13.28 -0.14
CA PHE A 441 16.00 14.01 -0.15
C PHE A 441 16.10 15.39 0.49
N ILE A 442 16.85 15.55 1.59
CA ILE A 442 17.10 16.86 2.21
C ILE A 442 17.88 17.77 1.27
N ALA A 443 18.89 17.22 0.57
CA ALA A 443 19.72 18.01 -0.35
C ALA A 443 18.97 18.45 -1.61
N LEU A 444 18.30 17.53 -2.29
CA LEU A 444 17.77 17.72 -3.64
C LEU A 444 16.23 17.73 -3.72
N GLY A 445 15.51 17.34 -2.65
CA GLY A 445 14.05 17.29 -2.64
C GLY A 445 13.45 18.70 -2.70
N GLU A 446 12.42 18.85 -3.51
CA GLU A 446 11.60 20.06 -3.63
C GLU A 446 10.12 19.68 -3.62
N ALA A 447 9.23 20.67 -3.46
CA ALA A 447 7.79 20.50 -3.59
C ALA A 447 7.22 21.38 -4.72
N LYS A 448 8.08 21.79 -5.66
CA LYS A 448 7.69 22.60 -6.82
C LYS A 448 7.12 21.70 -7.91
N ARG A 449 6.04 22.14 -8.53
CA ARG A 449 5.40 21.43 -9.63
C ARG A 449 6.32 21.38 -10.87
N VAL A 450 6.52 20.18 -11.44
CA VAL A 450 7.45 19.89 -12.53
C VAL A 450 6.78 19.22 -13.75
N ASP A 451 5.49 18.92 -13.67
CA ASP A 451 4.74 18.21 -14.71
C ASP A 451 4.16 19.12 -15.81
N GLN A 452 4.24 20.44 -15.66
CA GLN A 452 3.86 21.41 -16.69
C GLN A 452 5.10 22.04 -17.33
N PRO A 453 5.08 22.29 -18.67
CA PRO A 453 6.11 23.10 -19.29
C PRO A 453 6.16 24.46 -18.57
N GLN A 454 7.33 24.88 -18.11
CA GLN A 454 7.50 26.25 -17.63
C GLN A 454 7.12 27.18 -18.79
N MET A 455 6.04 27.93 -18.65
CA MET A 455 5.82 29.07 -19.51
C MET A 455 6.98 30.05 -19.25
N ILE A 456 7.92 30.09 -20.19
CA ILE A 456 8.95 31.10 -20.19
C ILE A 456 8.16 32.42 -20.30
N SER A 457 8.06 33.15 -19.19
CA SER A 457 7.59 34.54 -19.24
C SER A 457 8.65 35.30 -20.02
N THR A 458 8.47 35.42 -21.33
CA THR A 458 9.11 36.45 -22.14
C THR A 458 8.51 37.77 -21.65
N SER A 459 9.14 38.30 -20.59
CA SER A 459 9.01 39.72 -20.26
C SER A 459 9.66 40.49 -21.43
N CYS A 460 8.81 41.02 -22.32
CA CYS A 460 9.18 42.12 -23.19
C CYS A 460 9.29 43.41 -22.39
#